data_8b536b13f2402108ad31ee96c93b1d04
#
_entry.id   8b536b13f2402108ad31ee96c93b1d04
#
_cell.length_a   1.000
_cell.length_b   1.000
_cell.length_c   1.000
_cell.angle_alpha   90.00
_cell.angle_beta   90.00
_cell.angle_gamma   90.00
#
_symmetry.space_group_name_H-M   'P 1'
#
loop_
_entity.id
_entity.type
_entity.pdbx_description
1 polymer ?
#
loop_
_entity_poly.entity_id
_entity_poly.type
_entity_poly.pdbx_seq_one_letter_code
_entity_poly.pdbx_strand_id
1 'polypeptide(L)'
;MSDRRLYLRAAAELRRNEGQWDAYNATGHCVVLAGPGSGKTKTLTIKLARILAEEVEAPRGVACITYNNECARELEERLQALGVEPGGRVFIGTVHSFSLTQIVLPYAKTAGLGLPEEFRVATKQEQRYALQDAYANVIRGPEDPQRWRTAMDTHRRSILNRSSAEWRTTNAELSALVEAYEAQLRRAGLIDFDDMPLLAVRALREHEWLQRALLAKYPVLAVDEYQDLGRALHRMVMSLCFSAGMRLFAVGDVDQSIYGFTGAHPELLQQLSERDDVETIHLRLNYRCGSRIVTASSYALGEDRGYSAPHGAHEGLIFLHPQRGSYEQHADHLFRSILPEAHARMRSLAPGDVGILYQKAAIGDAIAEAAQEHGYPVLRTDGNALYPRSSRVMRWLESCAVWCCGGWQTGTPRFSRLSGEGLRVFAEAVGPSENWTAFQRSLMQFLWETRDSALSVNTWLRDIRLALVDDLISRCRALSDEQDVLDTMMQRTARHGPAAGMTLGQFSGHGEGNDRINLSTLHSAKGREWELVVMFAMDYGVIPWRNVAPKQVLESRRLFYVGFTRAKKELHLMYSADEPSPFVTEVEQRLARGR
;
A
#
# COMPACT_ATOMS: atom_id res chain seq x y z
N MET A 1 -12.33 28.98 3.06
CA MET A 1 -11.06 29.60 3.51
C MET A 1 -10.39 28.61 4.43
N SER A 2 -9.23 28.05 4.06
CA SER A 2 -8.48 27.15 4.95
C SER A 2 -8.10 27.92 6.21
N ASP A 3 -8.25 27.32 7.37
CA ASP A 3 -7.80 27.96 8.61
C ASP A 3 -6.26 27.94 8.64
N ARG A 4 -5.65 29.03 8.14
CA ARG A 4 -4.19 29.21 8.08
C ARG A 4 -3.49 28.93 9.41
N ARG A 5 -4.21 29.05 10.54
CA ARG A 5 -3.66 28.84 11.88
C ARG A 5 -3.25 27.37 12.12
N LEU A 6 -4.00 26.41 11.57
CA LEU A 6 -3.73 24.98 11.81
C LEU A 6 -2.42 24.54 11.19
N TYR A 7 -2.20 24.81 9.89
CA TYR A 7 -0.94 24.39 9.26
C TYR A 7 0.27 25.20 9.76
N LEU A 8 0.12 26.50 10.10
CA LEU A 8 1.20 27.30 10.67
C LEU A 8 1.65 26.76 12.04
N ARG A 9 0.70 26.32 12.86
CA ARG A 9 1.01 25.67 14.15
C ARG A 9 1.77 24.36 13.92
N ALA A 10 1.33 23.53 12.98
CA ALA A 10 2.03 22.29 12.60
C ALA A 10 3.41 22.58 12.01
N ALA A 11 3.56 23.62 11.17
CA ALA A 11 4.84 24.05 10.62
C ALA A 11 5.84 24.50 11.70
N ALA A 12 5.36 25.14 12.78
CA ALA A 12 6.25 25.52 13.88
C ALA A 12 6.93 24.32 14.55
N GLU A 13 6.31 23.14 14.53
CA GLU A 13 6.93 21.92 15.03
C GLU A 13 8.11 21.44 14.17
N LEU A 14 8.08 21.70 12.86
CA LEU A 14 9.16 21.29 11.93
C LEU A 14 10.47 22.03 12.23
N ARG A 15 10.43 23.21 12.84
CA ARG A 15 11.62 23.99 13.21
C ARG A 15 12.58 23.25 14.15
N ARG A 16 12.08 22.20 14.83
CA ARG A 16 12.90 21.37 15.72
C ARG A 16 13.81 20.40 14.96
N ASN A 17 13.62 20.26 13.64
CA ASN A 17 14.42 19.42 12.76
C ASN A 17 14.78 20.24 11.53
N GLU A 18 16.07 20.56 11.40
CA GLU A 18 16.61 21.39 10.33
C GLU A 18 16.19 20.85 8.94
N GLY A 19 16.38 19.56 8.67
CA GLY A 19 16.01 18.97 7.39
C GLY A 19 14.50 19.06 7.10
N GLN A 20 13.63 18.85 8.10
CA GLN A 20 12.18 19.05 7.89
C GLN A 20 11.85 20.52 7.63
N TRP A 21 12.53 21.45 8.31
CA TRP A 21 12.35 22.88 8.14
C TRP A 21 12.84 23.34 6.76
N ASP A 22 13.98 22.83 6.30
CA ASP A 22 14.53 23.12 4.98
C ASP A 22 13.59 22.60 3.88
N ALA A 23 13.12 21.35 4.00
CA ALA A 23 12.13 20.79 3.07
C ALA A 23 10.83 21.60 3.03
N TYR A 24 10.35 22.08 4.18
CA TYR A 24 9.21 22.98 4.24
C TYR A 24 9.46 24.30 3.52
N ASN A 25 10.68 24.84 3.56
CA ASN A 25 11.04 26.12 2.96
C ASN A 25 11.53 26.02 1.50
N ALA A 26 11.86 24.84 1.00
CA ALA A 26 12.29 24.64 -0.38
C ALA A 26 11.33 25.29 -1.39
N THR A 27 11.84 26.05 -2.34
CA THR A 27 11.03 26.80 -3.33
C THR A 27 11.18 26.29 -4.75
N GLY A 28 12.25 25.55 -5.05
CA GLY A 28 12.55 24.92 -6.34
C GLY A 28 12.04 23.48 -6.45
N HIS A 29 12.63 22.73 -7.38
CA HIS A 29 12.53 21.27 -7.38
C HIS A 29 13.24 20.73 -6.13
N CYS A 30 12.57 19.87 -5.37
CA CYS A 30 13.10 19.36 -4.13
C CYS A 30 12.86 17.84 -4.04
N VAL A 31 13.92 17.13 -3.64
CA VAL A 31 13.88 15.70 -3.29
C VAL A 31 14.25 15.55 -1.82
N VAL A 32 13.38 14.91 -1.05
CA VAL A 32 13.59 14.62 0.36
C VAL A 32 13.93 13.14 0.50
N LEU A 33 15.20 12.82 0.77
CA LEU A 33 15.68 11.49 1.10
C LEU A 33 15.52 11.27 2.61
N ALA A 34 14.66 10.36 3.00
CA ALA A 34 14.15 10.33 4.35
C ALA A 34 14.07 8.91 4.90
N GLY A 35 14.84 8.61 5.94
CA GLY A 35 14.86 7.31 6.59
C GLY A 35 13.54 6.91 7.26
N PRO A 36 13.48 5.68 7.82
CA PRO A 36 12.31 5.20 8.55
C PRO A 36 12.01 6.12 9.74
N GLY A 37 10.71 6.39 9.99
CA GLY A 37 10.31 7.19 11.16
C GLY A 37 10.77 8.65 11.17
N SER A 38 11.30 9.19 10.05
CA SER A 38 11.81 10.56 9.97
C SER A 38 10.74 11.64 9.78
N GLY A 39 9.47 11.24 9.67
CA GLY A 39 8.35 12.18 9.47
C GLY A 39 8.14 12.59 8.02
N LYS A 40 8.49 11.74 7.05
CA LYS A 40 8.24 11.93 5.60
C LYS A 40 6.86 12.50 5.32
N THR A 41 5.83 11.75 5.65
CA THR A 41 4.43 12.08 5.37
C THR A 41 4.00 13.37 6.09
N LYS A 42 4.46 13.59 7.34
CA LYS A 42 4.22 14.83 8.08
C LYS A 42 4.79 16.05 7.35
N THR A 43 6.04 15.98 6.93
CA THR A 43 6.72 17.06 6.21
C THR A 43 6.04 17.35 4.89
N LEU A 44 5.73 16.30 4.10
CA LEU A 44 5.01 16.41 2.84
C LEU A 44 3.64 17.09 3.03
N THR A 45 2.84 16.63 4.00
CA THR A 45 1.48 17.15 4.22
C THR A 45 1.48 18.62 4.61
N ILE A 46 2.38 19.02 5.52
CA ILE A 46 2.50 20.43 5.94
C ILE A 46 3.00 21.31 4.80
N LYS A 47 3.95 20.80 3.99
CA LYS A 47 4.42 21.50 2.78
C LYS A 47 3.29 21.69 1.77
N LEU A 48 2.49 20.66 1.51
CA LEU A 48 1.32 20.76 0.61
C LEU A 48 0.30 21.78 1.10
N ALA A 49 0.02 21.80 2.41
CA ALA A 49 -0.88 22.78 3.00
C ALA A 49 -0.38 24.23 2.77
N ARG A 50 0.94 24.48 2.94
CA ARG A 50 1.55 25.78 2.64
C ARG A 50 1.43 26.15 1.17
N ILE A 51 1.78 25.25 0.26
CA ILE A 51 1.73 25.48 -1.18
C ILE A 51 0.31 25.90 -1.60
N LEU A 52 -0.70 25.21 -1.11
CA LEU A 52 -2.11 25.51 -1.41
C LEU A 52 -2.61 26.82 -0.80
N ALA A 53 -2.06 27.20 0.35
CA ALA A 53 -2.49 28.40 1.07
C ALA A 53 -1.77 29.67 0.62
N GLU A 54 -0.51 29.57 0.17
CA GLU A 54 0.37 30.70 -0.03
C GLU A 54 0.94 30.82 -1.45
N GLU A 55 1.11 29.69 -2.17
CA GLU A 55 1.93 29.67 -3.39
C GLU A 55 1.11 29.41 -4.66
N VAL A 56 -0.04 28.75 -4.54
CA VAL A 56 -0.90 28.39 -5.68
C VAL A 56 -2.27 29.04 -5.56
N GLU A 57 -2.54 30.02 -6.42
CA GLU A 57 -3.83 30.71 -6.45
C GLU A 57 -4.94 29.87 -7.12
N ALA A 58 -6.17 30.05 -6.63
CA ALA A 58 -7.34 29.45 -7.28
C ALA A 58 -7.53 30.02 -8.70
N PRO A 59 -7.98 29.23 -9.70
CA PRO A 59 -8.48 27.85 -9.59
C PRO A 59 -7.41 26.74 -9.69
N ARG A 60 -6.13 27.12 -9.77
CA ARG A 60 -5.01 26.17 -9.85
C ARG A 60 -4.88 25.35 -8.57
N GLY A 61 -4.27 24.18 -8.68
CA GLY A 61 -4.15 23.24 -7.57
C GLY A 61 -2.81 22.52 -7.50
N VAL A 62 -2.78 21.45 -6.73
CA VAL A 62 -1.60 20.57 -6.54
C VAL A 62 -1.99 19.14 -6.86
N ALA A 63 -1.13 18.43 -7.59
CA ALA A 63 -1.25 16.98 -7.72
C ALA A 63 -0.28 16.28 -6.75
N CYS A 64 -0.79 15.35 -5.95
CA CYS A 64 0.00 14.49 -5.09
C CYS A 64 -0.19 13.03 -5.49
N ILE A 65 0.91 12.38 -5.90
CA ILE A 65 0.93 10.99 -6.33
C ILE A 65 1.57 10.15 -5.22
N THR A 66 0.95 9.04 -4.87
CA THR A 66 1.43 8.10 -3.87
C THR A 66 1.36 6.66 -4.38
N TYR A 67 1.96 5.73 -3.62
CA TYR A 67 2.07 4.33 -4.05
C TYR A 67 0.73 3.60 -4.05
N ASN A 68 -0.09 3.77 -3.01
CA ASN A 68 -1.36 3.05 -2.86
C ASN A 68 -2.50 3.91 -2.33
N ASN A 69 -3.72 3.36 -2.34
CA ASN A 69 -4.92 4.06 -1.88
C ASN A 69 -4.98 4.29 -0.35
N GLU A 70 -4.24 3.51 0.45
CA GLU A 70 -4.17 3.70 1.91
C GLU A 70 -3.35 4.95 2.23
N CYS A 71 -2.18 5.08 1.58
CA CYS A 71 -1.37 6.30 1.69
C CYS A 71 -2.12 7.54 1.18
N ALA A 72 -2.89 7.41 0.09
CA ALA A 72 -3.70 8.52 -0.41
C ALA A 72 -4.74 8.99 0.62
N ARG A 73 -5.45 8.07 1.26
CA ARG A 73 -6.42 8.40 2.32
C ARG A 73 -5.76 9.02 3.54
N GLU A 74 -4.65 8.48 3.99
CA GLU A 74 -3.88 9.05 5.10
C GLU A 74 -3.47 10.49 4.81
N LEU A 75 -2.99 10.78 3.60
CA LEU A 75 -2.65 12.14 3.16
C LEU A 75 -3.87 13.06 3.15
N GLU A 76 -5.01 12.59 2.65
CA GLU A 76 -6.27 13.35 2.67
C GLU A 76 -6.71 13.69 4.08
N GLU A 77 -6.74 12.72 4.99
CA GLU A 77 -7.12 12.90 6.39
C GLU A 77 -6.19 13.89 7.11
N ARG A 78 -4.88 13.78 6.87
CA ARG A 78 -3.88 14.71 7.42
C ARG A 78 -4.03 16.13 6.88
N LEU A 79 -4.32 16.31 5.59
CA LEU A 79 -4.59 17.63 5.00
C LEU A 79 -5.87 18.24 5.56
N GLN A 80 -6.94 17.44 5.72
CA GLN A 80 -8.18 17.89 6.36
C GLN A 80 -7.93 18.37 7.80
N ALA A 81 -7.13 17.63 8.57
CA ALA A 81 -6.74 18.03 9.92
C ALA A 81 -5.95 19.36 9.96
N LEU A 82 -5.29 19.71 8.86
CA LEU A 82 -4.60 21.01 8.69
C LEU A 82 -5.51 22.13 8.14
N GLY A 83 -6.83 21.87 8.00
CA GLY A 83 -7.80 22.84 7.49
C GLY A 83 -7.80 22.96 5.96
N VAL A 84 -7.19 22.01 5.24
CA VAL A 84 -7.22 21.96 3.78
C VAL A 84 -8.22 20.90 3.36
N GLU A 85 -9.36 21.32 2.82
CA GLU A 85 -10.31 20.37 2.24
C GLU A 85 -9.76 19.84 0.91
N PRO A 86 -9.66 18.50 0.74
CA PRO A 86 -9.38 17.90 -0.55
C PRO A 86 -10.61 18.14 -1.44
N GLY A 87 -10.58 19.23 -2.16
CA GLY A 87 -11.61 19.64 -3.11
C GLY A 87 -11.04 19.68 -4.51
N GLY A 88 -11.73 20.31 -5.46
CA GLY A 88 -11.32 20.39 -6.87
C GLY A 88 -9.92 20.97 -7.16
N ARG A 89 -9.22 21.49 -6.15
CA ARG A 89 -7.85 22.02 -6.24
C ARG A 89 -6.76 21.04 -5.84
N VAL A 90 -7.09 19.92 -5.21
CA VAL A 90 -6.08 18.94 -4.78
C VAL A 90 -6.41 17.60 -5.42
N PHE A 91 -5.50 17.08 -6.21
CA PHE A 91 -5.53 15.67 -6.61
C PHE A 91 -4.63 14.89 -5.66
N ILE A 92 -5.17 13.88 -4.99
CA ILE A 92 -4.41 12.89 -4.23
C ILE A 92 -4.80 11.51 -4.74
N GLY A 93 -3.81 10.70 -5.14
CA GLY A 93 -4.10 9.38 -5.65
C GLY A 93 -2.86 8.62 -6.12
N THR A 94 -3.10 7.43 -6.65
CA THR A 94 -2.03 6.60 -7.20
C THR A 94 -1.62 7.07 -8.60
N VAL A 95 -0.46 6.58 -9.08
CA VAL A 95 -0.01 6.78 -10.48
C VAL A 95 -1.10 6.40 -11.47
N HIS A 96 -1.76 5.26 -11.23
CA HIS A 96 -2.83 4.75 -12.10
C HIS A 96 -4.03 5.68 -12.12
N SER A 97 -4.47 6.13 -10.94
CA SER A 97 -5.61 7.05 -10.87
C SER A 97 -5.29 8.43 -11.49
N PHE A 98 -4.07 8.95 -11.29
CA PHE A 98 -3.61 10.18 -11.95
C PHE A 98 -3.60 10.01 -13.47
N SER A 99 -2.98 8.95 -13.97
CA SER A 99 -2.90 8.64 -15.39
C SER A 99 -4.28 8.53 -16.02
N LEU A 100 -5.18 7.76 -15.38
CA LEU A 100 -6.52 7.54 -15.89
C LEU A 100 -7.37 8.81 -15.85
N THR A 101 -7.48 9.46 -14.68
CA THR A 101 -8.48 10.53 -14.46
C THR A 101 -8.01 11.92 -14.91
N GLN A 102 -6.69 12.17 -14.92
CA GLN A 102 -6.15 13.47 -15.28
C GLN A 102 -5.62 13.53 -16.72
N ILE A 103 -5.35 12.35 -17.34
CA ILE A 103 -4.74 12.28 -18.68
C ILE A 103 -5.60 11.47 -19.64
N VAL A 104 -5.80 10.19 -19.37
CA VAL A 104 -6.42 9.29 -20.37
C VAL A 104 -7.89 9.61 -20.58
N LEU A 105 -8.72 9.61 -19.54
CA LEU A 105 -10.15 9.90 -19.68
C LEU A 105 -10.46 11.27 -20.30
N PRO A 106 -9.82 12.39 -19.88
CA PRO A 106 -10.14 13.69 -20.45
C PRO A 106 -9.63 13.89 -21.87
N TYR A 107 -8.53 13.22 -22.26
CA TYR A 107 -7.79 13.59 -23.47
C TYR A 107 -7.56 12.45 -24.46
N ALA A 108 -8.09 11.23 -24.23
CA ALA A 108 -7.85 10.07 -25.08
C ALA A 108 -8.17 10.33 -26.56
N LYS A 109 -9.32 10.95 -26.84
CA LYS A 109 -9.77 11.28 -28.20
C LYS A 109 -8.88 12.38 -28.82
N THR A 110 -8.66 13.47 -28.09
CA THR A 110 -7.88 14.63 -28.57
C THR A 110 -6.40 14.29 -28.77
N ALA A 111 -5.86 13.42 -27.92
CA ALA A 111 -4.48 12.96 -28.01
C ALA A 111 -4.30 11.75 -28.93
N GLY A 112 -5.35 11.27 -29.60
CA GLY A 112 -5.25 10.17 -30.56
C GLY A 112 -4.67 8.88 -29.97
N LEU A 113 -5.07 8.52 -28.74
CA LEU A 113 -4.49 7.37 -28.02
C LEU A 113 -4.92 6.01 -28.60
N GLY A 114 -5.78 5.97 -29.62
CA GLY A 114 -6.26 4.74 -30.25
C GLY A 114 -7.24 3.97 -29.38
N LEU A 115 -7.91 4.65 -28.44
CA LEU A 115 -8.96 4.07 -27.63
C LEU A 115 -10.33 4.28 -28.29
N PRO A 116 -11.28 3.33 -28.11
CA PRO A 116 -12.67 3.54 -28.47
C PRO A 116 -13.25 4.77 -27.75
N GLU A 117 -14.37 5.35 -28.28
CA GLU A 117 -15.04 6.47 -27.62
C GLU A 117 -15.50 6.14 -26.21
N GLU A 118 -16.03 4.94 -26.04
CA GLU A 118 -16.38 4.37 -24.74
C GLU A 118 -15.41 3.23 -24.44
N PHE A 119 -14.64 3.38 -23.39
CA PHE A 119 -13.76 2.33 -22.89
C PHE A 119 -13.86 2.25 -21.36
N ARG A 120 -13.51 1.09 -20.83
CA ARG A 120 -13.46 0.85 -19.39
C ARG A 120 -12.29 -0.02 -18.99
N VAL A 121 -12.04 -0.11 -17.68
CA VAL A 121 -11.01 -0.98 -17.14
C VAL A 121 -11.47 -2.43 -17.18
N ALA A 122 -10.61 -3.31 -17.70
CA ALA A 122 -10.86 -4.73 -17.79
C ALA A 122 -10.86 -5.40 -16.42
N THR A 123 -11.82 -6.27 -16.16
CA THR A 123 -11.84 -7.18 -15.02
C THR A 123 -10.73 -8.22 -15.14
N LYS A 124 -10.38 -8.90 -14.05
CA LYS A 124 -9.38 -9.99 -14.10
C LYS A 124 -9.77 -11.11 -15.05
N GLN A 125 -11.07 -11.43 -15.11
CA GLN A 125 -11.58 -12.45 -16.01
C GLN A 125 -11.41 -12.05 -17.48
N GLU A 126 -11.74 -10.81 -17.85
CA GLU A 126 -11.55 -10.28 -19.20
C GLU A 126 -10.08 -10.23 -19.60
N GLN A 127 -9.21 -9.84 -18.67
CA GLN A 127 -7.76 -9.91 -18.89
C GLN A 127 -7.27 -11.35 -19.12
N ARG A 128 -7.81 -12.34 -18.39
CA ARG A 128 -7.48 -13.76 -18.62
C ARG A 128 -7.91 -14.21 -20.01
N TYR A 129 -9.12 -13.89 -20.43
CA TYR A 129 -9.61 -14.23 -21.78
C TYR A 129 -8.78 -13.56 -22.87
N ALA A 130 -8.47 -12.27 -22.72
CA ALA A 130 -7.63 -11.55 -23.68
C ALA A 130 -6.22 -12.17 -23.78
N LEU A 131 -5.64 -12.61 -22.67
CA LEU A 131 -4.34 -13.29 -22.66
C LEU A 131 -4.42 -14.68 -23.28
N GLN A 132 -5.47 -15.47 -23.02
CA GLN A 132 -5.68 -16.78 -23.62
C GLN A 132 -5.78 -16.69 -25.14
N ASP A 133 -6.55 -15.72 -25.64
CA ASP A 133 -6.72 -15.48 -27.07
C ASP A 133 -5.41 -15.01 -27.73
N ALA A 134 -4.71 -14.04 -27.11
CA ALA A 134 -3.41 -13.59 -27.60
C ALA A 134 -2.37 -14.72 -27.64
N TYR A 135 -2.31 -15.54 -26.60
CA TYR A 135 -1.42 -16.69 -26.50
C TYR A 135 -1.70 -17.73 -27.58
N ALA A 136 -2.97 -18.07 -27.80
CA ALA A 136 -3.37 -19.02 -28.85
C ALA A 136 -3.00 -18.54 -30.24
N ASN A 137 -2.99 -17.24 -30.49
CA ASN A 137 -2.66 -16.66 -31.79
C ASN A 137 -1.15 -16.48 -32.02
N VAL A 138 -0.38 -16.17 -30.98
CA VAL A 138 1.06 -15.80 -31.08
C VAL A 138 1.97 -16.96 -30.71
N ILE A 139 1.80 -17.50 -29.48
CA ILE A 139 2.73 -18.53 -28.94
C ILE A 139 2.36 -19.92 -29.42
N ARG A 140 1.08 -20.27 -29.45
CA ARG A 140 0.53 -21.55 -29.88
C ARG A 140 1.12 -22.76 -29.14
N GLY A 141 1.57 -22.56 -27.90
CA GLY A 141 2.16 -23.60 -27.07
C GLY A 141 1.13 -24.40 -26.27
N PRO A 142 1.54 -25.52 -25.64
CA PRO A 142 0.67 -26.33 -24.77
C PRO A 142 0.57 -25.83 -23.33
N GLU A 143 1.32 -24.80 -22.96
CA GLU A 143 1.40 -24.29 -21.59
C GLU A 143 0.18 -23.44 -21.21
N ASP A 144 -0.06 -23.33 -19.89
CA ASP A 144 -1.06 -22.40 -19.39
C ASP A 144 -0.63 -20.93 -19.69
N PRO A 145 -1.43 -20.16 -20.44
CA PRO A 145 -1.14 -18.77 -20.77
C PRO A 145 -0.84 -17.89 -19.53
N GLN A 146 -1.40 -18.22 -18.36
CA GLN A 146 -1.19 -17.44 -17.14
C GLN A 146 0.27 -17.45 -16.65
N ARG A 147 1.05 -18.45 -17.01
CA ARG A 147 2.50 -18.51 -16.72
C ARG A 147 3.29 -17.39 -17.40
N TRP A 148 2.79 -16.89 -18.53
CA TRP A 148 3.40 -15.80 -19.28
C TRP A 148 3.05 -14.41 -18.75
N ARG A 149 2.03 -14.33 -17.89
CA ARG A 149 1.52 -13.04 -17.38
C ARG A 149 2.59 -12.18 -16.77
N THR A 150 3.37 -12.71 -15.84
CA THR A 150 4.41 -11.96 -15.12
C THR A 150 5.50 -11.48 -16.07
N ALA A 151 5.96 -12.32 -16.99
CA ALA A 151 6.98 -11.95 -17.97
C ALA A 151 6.48 -10.86 -18.92
N MET A 152 5.24 -11.00 -19.40
CA MET A 152 4.57 -10.04 -20.26
C MET A 152 4.44 -8.66 -19.56
N ASP A 153 3.92 -8.62 -18.34
CA ASP A 153 3.75 -7.37 -17.59
C ASP A 153 5.09 -6.72 -17.27
N THR A 154 6.12 -7.50 -16.94
CA THR A 154 7.49 -7.00 -16.72
C THR A 154 8.06 -6.40 -18.01
N HIS A 155 7.88 -7.05 -19.15
CA HIS A 155 8.32 -6.53 -20.44
C HIS A 155 7.62 -5.22 -20.81
N ARG A 156 6.30 -5.12 -20.59
CA ARG A 156 5.50 -3.90 -20.78
C ARG A 156 6.00 -2.73 -19.94
N ARG A 157 6.30 -2.97 -18.68
CA ARG A 157 6.73 -1.93 -17.71
C ARG A 157 8.18 -1.51 -17.92
N SER A 158 9.03 -2.39 -18.47
CA SER A 158 10.46 -2.10 -18.68
C SER A 158 10.71 -1.25 -19.92
N ILE A 159 9.95 -1.44 -21.02
CA ILE A 159 10.15 -0.74 -22.28
C ILE A 159 8.91 0.10 -22.62
N LEU A 160 8.96 1.37 -22.25
CA LEU A 160 7.81 2.28 -22.40
C LEU A 160 7.62 2.77 -23.85
N ASN A 161 8.69 2.78 -24.65
CA ASN A 161 8.63 3.23 -26.04
C ASN A 161 8.47 2.04 -27.00
N ARG A 162 7.23 1.78 -27.43
CA ARG A 162 6.89 0.71 -28.38
C ARG A 162 7.52 0.86 -29.77
N SER A 163 7.88 2.09 -30.13
CA SER A 163 8.52 2.36 -31.45
C SER A 163 10.03 2.22 -31.40
N SER A 164 10.64 1.93 -30.25
CA SER A 164 12.08 1.71 -30.13
C SER A 164 12.48 0.35 -30.69
N ALA A 165 13.70 0.24 -31.22
CA ALA A 165 14.26 -1.04 -31.63
C ALA A 165 14.34 -2.02 -30.44
N GLU A 166 14.64 -1.51 -29.24
CA GLU A 166 14.71 -2.27 -27.99
C GLU A 166 13.45 -3.08 -27.72
N TRP A 167 12.26 -2.55 -28.07
CA TRP A 167 10.98 -3.24 -27.85
C TRP A 167 10.97 -4.67 -28.43
N ARG A 168 11.43 -4.83 -29.68
CA ARG A 168 11.43 -6.13 -30.36
C ARG A 168 12.74 -6.91 -30.15
N THR A 169 13.87 -6.22 -30.00
CA THR A 169 15.17 -6.89 -29.87
C THR A 169 15.40 -7.53 -28.51
N THR A 170 14.78 -7.02 -27.44
CA THR A 170 14.90 -7.61 -26.11
C THR A 170 14.19 -8.95 -26.02
N ASN A 171 12.95 -9.04 -26.53
CA ASN A 171 12.20 -10.30 -26.62
C ASN A 171 11.06 -10.15 -27.64
N ALA A 172 11.26 -10.64 -28.86
CA ALA A 172 10.29 -10.51 -29.94
C ALA A 172 8.98 -11.24 -29.67
N GLU A 173 9.04 -12.38 -28.97
CA GLU A 173 7.86 -13.20 -28.65
C GLU A 173 6.98 -12.53 -27.61
N LEU A 174 7.57 -12.00 -26.52
CA LEU A 174 6.83 -11.21 -25.54
C LEU A 174 6.27 -9.94 -26.16
N SER A 175 6.99 -9.26 -27.04
CA SER A 175 6.49 -8.06 -27.72
C SER A 175 5.27 -8.36 -28.57
N ALA A 176 5.30 -9.44 -29.35
CA ALA A 176 4.17 -9.88 -30.16
C ALA A 176 2.97 -10.31 -29.31
N LEU A 177 3.22 -11.01 -28.18
CA LEU A 177 2.18 -11.40 -27.23
C LEU A 177 1.50 -10.17 -26.60
N VAL A 178 2.29 -9.18 -26.16
CA VAL A 178 1.75 -7.93 -25.61
C VAL A 178 0.92 -7.19 -26.65
N GLU A 179 1.43 -7.02 -27.88
CA GLU A 179 0.72 -6.34 -28.96
C GLU A 179 -0.63 -7.01 -29.27
N ALA A 180 -0.66 -8.34 -29.31
CA ALA A 180 -1.89 -9.12 -29.49
C ALA A 180 -2.87 -8.98 -28.32
N TYR A 181 -2.36 -9.05 -27.09
CA TYR A 181 -3.15 -8.87 -25.87
C TYR A 181 -3.79 -7.48 -25.80
N GLU A 182 -3.00 -6.43 -26.00
CA GLU A 182 -3.49 -5.05 -26.01
C GLU A 182 -4.51 -4.83 -27.14
N ALA A 183 -4.27 -5.38 -28.34
CA ALA A 183 -5.22 -5.31 -29.45
C ALA A 183 -6.55 -5.99 -29.12
N GLN A 184 -6.54 -7.11 -28.42
CA GLN A 184 -7.75 -7.81 -27.99
C GLN A 184 -8.54 -6.97 -26.99
N LEU A 185 -7.88 -6.37 -26.00
CA LEU A 185 -8.52 -5.45 -25.07
C LEU A 185 -9.17 -4.26 -25.82
N ARG A 186 -8.45 -3.64 -26.77
CA ARG A 186 -8.97 -2.49 -27.56
C ARG A 186 -10.21 -2.86 -28.37
N ARG A 187 -10.25 -4.05 -29.01
CA ARG A 187 -11.44 -4.54 -29.74
C ARG A 187 -12.66 -4.68 -28.84
N ALA A 188 -12.45 -5.02 -27.56
CA ALA A 188 -13.51 -5.14 -26.56
C ALA A 188 -13.85 -3.81 -25.83
N GLY A 189 -13.25 -2.69 -26.21
CA GLY A 189 -13.41 -1.41 -25.50
C GLY A 189 -12.80 -1.40 -24.10
N LEU A 190 -11.68 -2.11 -23.94
CA LEU A 190 -11.04 -2.31 -22.64
C LEU A 190 -9.63 -1.73 -22.57
N ILE A 191 -9.24 -1.30 -21.37
CA ILE A 191 -7.86 -1.05 -20.96
C ILE A 191 -7.57 -1.81 -19.67
N ASP A 192 -6.33 -2.16 -19.41
CA ASP A 192 -5.95 -2.72 -18.11
C ASP A 192 -5.19 -1.70 -17.24
N PHE A 193 -4.78 -2.12 -16.06
CA PHE A 193 -4.06 -1.24 -15.13
C PHE A 193 -2.72 -0.75 -15.72
N ASP A 194 -1.98 -1.61 -16.40
CA ASP A 194 -0.69 -1.22 -17.00
C ASP A 194 -0.84 -0.27 -18.18
N ASP A 195 -1.96 -0.32 -18.90
CA ASP A 195 -2.27 0.63 -19.96
C ASP A 195 -2.35 2.08 -19.46
N MET A 196 -2.88 2.30 -18.27
CA MET A 196 -3.13 3.66 -17.77
C MET A 196 -1.85 4.52 -17.74
N PRO A 197 -0.77 4.11 -17.03
CA PRO A 197 0.47 4.89 -17.01
C PRO A 197 1.21 4.87 -18.37
N LEU A 198 1.12 3.79 -19.14
CA LEU A 198 1.75 3.70 -20.45
C LEU A 198 1.13 4.66 -21.46
N LEU A 199 -0.20 4.73 -21.51
CA LEU A 199 -0.93 5.68 -22.36
C LEU A 199 -0.68 7.13 -21.92
N ALA A 200 -0.61 7.38 -20.61
CA ALA A 200 -0.28 8.71 -20.09
C ALA A 200 1.13 9.16 -20.50
N VAL A 201 2.13 8.28 -20.35
CA VAL A 201 3.50 8.58 -20.80
C VAL A 201 3.56 8.85 -22.31
N ARG A 202 2.85 8.05 -23.11
CA ARG A 202 2.75 8.26 -24.55
C ARG A 202 2.12 9.61 -24.88
N ALA A 203 0.99 9.94 -24.28
CA ALA A 203 0.29 11.21 -24.49
C ALA A 203 1.17 12.42 -24.14
N LEU A 204 1.86 12.37 -23.00
CA LEU A 204 2.76 13.44 -22.58
C LEU A 204 3.98 13.59 -23.49
N ARG A 205 4.50 12.48 -24.03
CA ARG A 205 5.63 12.53 -24.95
C ARG A 205 5.25 13.09 -26.32
N GLU A 206 4.05 12.79 -26.82
CA GLU A 206 3.60 13.13 -28.16
C GLU A 206 2.92 14.51 -28.22
N HIS A 207 2.47 15.06 -27.08
CA HIS A 207 1.65 16.27 -27.03
C HIS A 207 2.13 17.29 -25.99
N GLU A 208 2.90 18.27 -26.42
CA GLU A 208 3.36 19.37 -25.55
C GLU A 208 2.20 20.21 -24.99
N TRP A 209 1.12 20.39 -25.76
CA TRP A 209 -0.08 21.10 -25.29
C TRP A 209 -0.69 20.45 -24.05
N LEU A 210 -0.63 19.11 -23.95
CA LEU A 210 -1.15 18.37 -22.79
C LEU A 210 -0.29 18.61 -21.55
N GLN A 211 1.03 18.65 -21.71
CA GLN A 211 1.94 19.03 -20.62
C GLN A 211 1.61 20.44 -20.11
N ARG A 212 1.37 21.40 -21.02
CA ARG A 212 0.99 22.79 -20.66
C ARG A 212 -0.39 22.86 -20.00
N ALA A 213 -1.37 22.06 -20.43
CA ALA A 213 -2.69 21.98 -19.82
C ALA A 213 -2.60 21.47 -18.37
N LEU A 214 -1.79 20.43 -18.12
CA LEU A 214 -1.57 19.91 -16.77
C LEU A 214 -0.80 20.90 -15.89
N LEU A 215 0.22 21.60 -16.43
CA LEU A 215 0.93 22.67 -15.72
C LEU A 215 -0.01 23.83 -15.35
N ALA A 216 -0.91 24.20 -16.25
CA ALA A 216 -1.90 25.24 -15.97
C ALA A 216 -2.85 24.84 -14.83
N LYS A 217 -3.21 23.57 -14.72
CA LYS A 217 -4.06 23.02 -13.66
C LYS A 217 -3.29 22.77 -12.37
N TYR A 218 -2.11 22.17 -12.46
CA TYR A 218 -1.27 21.74 -11.35
C TYR A 218 0.16 22.28 -11.51
N PRO A 219 0.48 23.49 -11.02
CA PRO A 219 1.85 24.01 -11.09
C PRO A 219 2.85 23.27 -10.21
N VAL A 220 2.37 22.41 -9.30
CA VAL A 220 3.19 21.60 -8.39
C VAL A 220 2.76 20.15 -8.45
N LEU A 221 3.74 19.27 -8.60
CA LEU A 221 3.62 17.82 -8.48
C LEU A 221 4.34 17.37 -7.22
N ALA A 222 3.60 16.81 -6.28
CA ALA A 222 4.16 16.13 -5.12
C ALA A 222 4.14 14.62 -5.35
N VAL A 223 5.17 13.91 -4.87
CA VAL A 223 5.27 12.46 -4.99
C VAL A 223 5.73 11.88 -3.67
N ASP A 224 4.92 11.00 -3.09
CA ASP A 224 5.26 10.23 -1.88
C ASP A 224 5.73 8.82 -2.25
N GLU A 225 6.63 8.25 -1.44
CA GLU A 225 7.21 6.91 -1.63
C GLU A 225 7.77 6.70 -3.06
N TYR A 226 8.53 7.69 -3.56
CA TYR A 226 9.02 7.74 -4.94
C TYR A 226 9.81 6.48 -5.35
N GLN A 227 10.53 5.85 -4.42
CA GLN A 227 11.34 4.65 -4.66
C GLN A 227 10.52 3.41 -5.04
N ASP A 228 9.22 3.41 -4.75
CA ASP A 228 8.32 2.29 -5.08
C ASP A 228 7.64 2.46 -6.44
N LEU A 229 7.84 3.60 -7.07
CA LEU A 229 7.20 3.95 -8.32
C LEU A 229 8.08 3.56 -9.51
N GLY A 230 7.45 3.04 -10.54
CA GLY A 230 8.16 2.49 -11.68
C GLY A 230 8.58 3.55 -12.72
N ARG A 231 9.20 3.06 -13.80
CA ARG A 231 9.71 3.90 -14.91
C ARG A 231 8.66 4.81 -15.53
N ALA A 232 7.38 4.37 -15.58
CA ALA A 232 6.31 5.19 -16.17
C ALA A 232 6.10 6.49 -15.40
N LEU A 233 6.02 6.45 -14.04
CA LEU A 233 5.93 7.67 -13.25
C LEU A 233 7.17 8.53 -13.44
N HIS A 234 8.37 7.95 -13.36
CA HIS A 234 9.59 8.72 -13.54
C HIS A 234 9.59 9.47 -14.89
N ARG A 235 9.14 8.84 -15.98
CA ARG A 235 8.99 9.49 -17.29
C ARG A 235 7.95 10.62 -17.27
N MET A 236 6.83 10.44 -16.55
CA MET A 236 5.85 11.52 -16.37
C MET A 236 6.46 12.70 -15.59
N VAL A 237 7.20 12.43 -14.52
CA VAL A 237 7.93 13.46 -13.75
C VAL A 237 8.91 14.21 -14.64
N MET A 238 9.72 13.50 -15.45
CA MET A 238 10.66 14.13 -16.38
C MET A 238 9.94 15.04 -17.37
N SER A 239 8.83 14.60 -17.96
CA SER A 239 8.06 15.39 -18.92
C SER A 239 7.37 16.60 -18.26
N LEU A 240 6.71 16.40 -17.11
CA LEU A 240 5.92 17.45 -16.46
C LEU A 240 6.80 18.45 -15.69
N CYS A 241 7.81 17.97 -14.98
CA CYS A 241 8.60 18.83 -14.10
C CYS A 241 9.78 19.46 -14.83
N PHE A 242 10.53 18.68 -15.61
CA PHE A 242 11.78 19.14 -16.21
C PHE A 242 11.65 19.60 -17.66
N SER A 243 10.59 19.18 -18.37
CA SER A 243 10.31 19.72 -19.72
C SER A 243 9.24 20.80 -19.70
N ALA A 244 8.14 20.64 -18.97
CA ALA A 244 7.04 21.60 -18.94
C ALA A 244 7.16 22.67 -17.84
N GLY A 245 8.01 22.49 -16.83
CA GLY A 245 8.27 23.48 -15.77
C GLY A 245 7.33 23.36 -14.55
N MET A 246 6.67 22.21 -14.35
CA MET A 246 5.93 21.95 -13.12
C MET A 246 6.90 21.73 -11.97
N ARG A 247 6.73 22.40 -10.83
CA ARG A 247 7.62 22.23 -9.68
C ARG A 247 7.44 20.87 -9.03
N LEU A 248 8.55 20.16 -8.77
CA LEU A 248 8.56 18.86 -8.13
C LEU A 248 8.83 18.98 -6.62
N PHE A 249 8.06 18.24 -5.82
CA PHE A 249 8.39 17.93 -4.43
C PHE A 249 8.27 16.42 -4.22
N ALA A 250 9.40 15.70 -4.22
CA ALA A 250 9.41 14.25 -4.10
C ALA A 250 9.97 13.82 -2.74
N VAL A 251 9.36 12.80 -2.15
CA VAL A 251 9.79 12.20 -0.88
C VAL A 251 9.98 10.70 -1.07
N GLY A 252 11.06 10.13 -0.54
CA GLY A 252 11.29 8.70 -0.63
C GLY A 252 12.47 8.20 0.21
N ASP A 253 12.60 6.88 0.24
CA ASP A 253 13.67 6.15 0.92
C ASP A 253 14.15 4.98 0.04
N VAL A 254 15.33 5.11 -0.55
CA VAL A 254 15.91 4.08 -1.44
C VAL A 254 16.04 2.73 -0.73
N ASP A 255 16.34 2.76 0.58
CA ASP A 255 16.56 1.55 1.39
C ASP A 255 15.25 0.86 1.82
N GLN A 256 14.10 1.52 1.64
CA GLN A 256 12.77 0.93 1.85
C GLN A 256 12.09 0.46 0.55
N SER A 257 12.80 0.41 -0.57
CA SER A 257 12.28 -0.14 -1.82
C SER A 257 12.30 -1.68 -1.76
N ILE A 258 11.13 -2.27 -1.64
CA ILE A 258 10.91 -3.72 -1.51
C ILE A 258 9.97 -4.29 -2.58
N TYR A 259 9.58 -3.49 -3.56
CA TYR A 259 8.66 -3.85 -4.64
C TYR A 259 9.34 -3.97 -6.01
N GLY A 260 10.62 -4.38 -6.05
CA GLY A 260 11.35 -4.59 -7.28
C GLY A 260 10.66 -5.58 -8.25
N PHE A 261 9.99 -6.60 -7.71
CA PHE A 261 9.22 -7.56 -8.48
C PHE A 261 7.96 -6.97 -9.17
N THR A 262 7.47 -5.81 -8.74
CA THR A 262 6.38 -5.07 -9.40
C THR A 262 6.88 -3.99 -10.35
N GLY A 263 8.19 -3.86 -10.53
CA GLY A 263 8.81 -2.87 -11.41
C GLY A 263 9.21 -1.56 -10.71
N ALA A 264 9.38 -1.56 -9.39
CA ALA A 264 9.99 -0.47 -8.67
C ALA A 264 11.49 -0.34 -9.02
N HIS A 265 11.95 0.90 -9.15
CA HIS A 265 13.31 1.25 -9.54
C HIS A 265 13.86 2.34 -8.60
N PRO A 266 14.40 1.95 -7.42
CA PRO A 266 14.90 2.92 -6.43
C PRO A 266 16.05 3.78 -6.95
N GLU A 267 16.83 3.27 -7.91
CA GLU A 267 17.89 4.02 -8.59
C GLU A 267 17.39 5.29 -9.29
N LEU A 268 16.11 5.35 -9.67
CA LEU A 268 15.52 6.54 -10.29
C LEU A 268 15.35 7.69 -9.29
N LEU A 269 15.08 7.38 -8.02
CA LEU A 269 15.06 8.39 -6.97
C LEU A 269 16.47 8.93 -6.71
N GLN A 270 17.47 8.05 -6.70
CA GLN A 270 18.86 8.47 -6.53
C GLN A 270 19.32 9.36 -7.69
N GLN A 271 19.09 8.94 -8.95
CA GLN A 271 19.39 9.76 -10.12
C GLN A 271 18.70 11.14 -10.07
N LEU A 272 17.47 11.19 -9.56
CA LEU A 272 16.73 12.43 -9.41
C LEU A 272 17.37 13.34 -8.35
N SER A 273 17.84 12.79 -7.25
CA SER A 273 18.48 13.52 -6.16
C SER A 273 19.91 14.02 -6.49
N GLU A 274 20.53 13.46 -7.53
CA GLU A 274 21.88 13.83 -7.99
C GLU A 274 21.86 14.92 -9.08
N ARG A 275 20.67 15.41 -9.47
CA ARG A 275 20.55 16.47 -10.48
C ARG A 275 20.92 17.84 -9.93
N ASP A 276 21.64 18.64 -10.72
CA ASP A 276 22.06 20.00 -10.35
C ASP A 276 20.90 20.98 -10.17
N ASP A 277 19.75 20.73 -10.82
CA ASP A 277 18.54 21.57 -10.76
C ASP A 277 17.54 21.10 -9.68
N VAL A 278 17.95 20.18 -8.79
CA VAL A 278 17.15 19.61 -7.71
C VAL A 278 17.83 19.83 -6.37
N GLU A 279 17.14 20.49 -5.45
CA GLU A 279 17.56 20.59 -4.06
C GLU A 279 17.32 19.25 -3.33
N THR A 280 18.41 18.64 -2.81
CA THR A 280 18.32 17.37 -2.10
C THR A 280 18.49 17.56 -0.61
N ILE A 281 17.48 17.15 0.16
CA ILE A 281 17.41 17.30 1.61
C ILE A 281 17.34 15.93 2.27
N HIS A 282 18.12 15.72 3.34
CA HIS A 282 18.17 14.48 4.09
C HIS A 282 17.44 14.57 5.43
N LEU A 283 16.46 13.70 5.68
CA LEU A 283 15.85 13.54 7.00
C LEU A 283 16.50 12.36 7.73
N ARG A 284 17.36 12.64 8.68
CA ARG A 284 18.17 11.63 9.39
C ARG A 284 17.66 11.27 10.78
N LEU A 285 16.78 12.09 11.40
CA LEU A 285 16.24 11.80 12.72
C LEU A 285 15.09 10.78 12.62
N ASN A 286 15.19 9.67 13.33
CA ASN A 286 14.16 8.67 13.44
C ASN A 286 13.37 8.89 14.75
N TYR A 287 12.13 9.31 14.64
CA TYR A 287 11.21 9.56 15.76
C TYR A 287 10.40 8.34 16.20
N ARG A 288 10.55 7.22 15.48
CA ARG A 288 9.78 5.99 15.71
C ARG A 288 10.46 5.05 16.68
N CYS A 289 11.68 4.67 16.35
CA CYS A 289 12.39 3.59 17.02
C CYS A 289 13.21 4.12 18.20
N GLY A 290 13.37 3.29 19.22
CA GLY A 290 14.34 3.56 20.29
C GLY A 290 15.76 3.67 19.75
N SER A 291 16.60 4.45 20.43
CA SER A 291 17.96 4.81 19.97
C SER A 291 18.83 3.59 19.62
N ARG A 292 18.75 2.51 20.42
CA ARG A 292 19.46 1.27 20.16
C ARG A 292 18.98 0.54 18.92
N ILE A 293 17.65 0.56 18.65
CA ILE A 293 17.07 -0.01 17.43
C ILE A 293 17.51 0.81 16.20
N VAL A 294 17.56 2.15 16.32
CA VAL A 294 18.07 3.03 15.25
C VAL A 294 19.52 2.71 14.93
N THR A 295 20.39 2.62 15.95
CA THR A 295 21.81 2.27 15.74
C THR A 295 21.95 0.89 15.08
N ALA A 296 21.23 -0.12 15.59
CA ALA A 296 21.30 -1.48 15.07
C ALA A 296 20.66 -1.62 13.68
N SER A 297 19.79 -0.69 13.26
CA SER A 297 19.22 -0.71 11.90
C SER A 297 20.28 -0.54 10.82
N SER A 298 21.41 0.16 11.10
CA SER A 298 22.57 0.22 10.20
C SER A 298 23.22 -1.16 10.01
N TYR A 299 23.20 -2.00 11.03
CA TYR A 299 23.69 -3.38 10.95
C TYR A 299 22.76 -4.26 10.10
N ALA A 300 21.47 -4.09 10.27
CA ALA A 300 20.46 -4.78 9.47
C ALA A 300 20.55 -4.40 7.98
N LEU A 301 20.77 -3.13 7.69
CA LEU A 301 20.96 -2.62 6.32
C LEU A 301 22.33 -3.03 5.74
N GLY A 302 23.35 -3.20 6.59
CA GLY A 302 24.73 -3.44 6.19
C GLY A 302 25.51 -2.16 5.85
N GLU A 303 24.85 -1.01 5.92
CA GLU A 303 25.40 0.31 5.63
C GLU A 303 24.96 1.34 6.67
N ASP A 304 25.83 2.27 7.01
CA ASP A 304 25.47 3.39 7.88
C ASP A 304 25.04 4.60 7.05
N ARG A 305 23.77 4.98 7.20
CA ARG A 305 23.17 6.17 6.57
C ARG A 305 23.19 7.40 7.47
N GLY A 306 23.80 7.30 8.65
CA GLY A 306 23.86 8.39 9.63
C GLY A 306 22.49 8.69 10.27
N TYR A 307 21.60 7.69 10.38
CA TYR A 307 20.34 7.87 11.10
C TYR A 307 20.59 7.88 12.62
N SER A 308 19.88 8.78 13.31
CA SER A 308 19.95 8.91 14.77
C SER A 308 18.57 9.09 15.38
N ALA A 309 18.43 8.72 16.63
CA ALA A 309 17.23 9.03 17.42
C ALA A 309 17.32 10.47 17.98
N PRO A 310 16.19 11.15 18.20
CA PRO A 310 16.17 12.44 18.86
C PRO A 310 16.76 12.37 20.27
N HIS A 311 17.30 13.49 20.74
CA HIS A 311 17.79 13.58 22.13
C HIS A 311 16.64 13.29 23.11
N GLY A 312 16.89 12.40 24.08
CA GLY A 312 15.88 11.98 25.06
C GLY A 312 14.91 10.91 24.55
N ALA A 313 15.14 10.35 23.35
CA ALA A 313 14.40 9.17 22.91
C ALA A 313 14.65 7.98 23.86
N HIS A 314 13.64 7.10 24.01
CA HIS A 314 13.83 5.87 24.77
C HIS A 314 14.89 4.98 24.11
N GLU A 315 15.54 4.13 24.91
CA GLU A 315 16.65 3.32 24.42
C GLU A 315 16.19 2.27 23.37
N GLY A 316 15.10 1.57 23.65
CA GLY A 316 14.65 0.41 22.88
C GLY A 316 15.45 -0.85 23.22
N LEU A 317 14.82 -2.01 23.00
CA LEU A 317 15.41 -3.32 23.32
C LEU A 317 15.44 -4.21 22.07
N ILE A 318 16.51 -5.01 21.96
CA ILE A 318 16.66 -6.00 20.88
C ILE A 318 16.99 -7.34 21.53
N PHE A 319 16.19 -8.36 21.20
CA PHE A 319 16.33 -9.73 21.69
C PHE A 319 16.58 -10.67 20.52
N LEU A 320 17.51 -11.58 20.71
CA LEU A 320 17.88 -12.62 19.75
C LEU A 320 17.44 -13.97 20.32
N HIS A 321 16.64 -14.70 19.55
CA HIS A 321 16.05 -15.97 19.97
C HIS A 321 16.43 -17.09 18.99
N PRO A 322 17.67 -17.68 19.12
CA PRO A 322 18.01 -18.87 18.38
C PRO A 322 17.14 -20.04 18.90
N GLN A 323 16.42 -20.72 18.01
CA GLN A 323 15.55 -21.83 18.34
C GLN A 323 15.95 -23.08 17.57
N ARG A 324 15.66 -24.25 18.15
CA ARG A 324 15.76 -25.54 17.47
C ARG A 324 14.38 -26.15 17.29
N GLY A 325 14.25 -26.99 16.28
CA GLY A 325 12.99 -27.67 15.99
C GLY A 325 12.18 -27.03 14.89
N SER A 326 10.89 -27.32 14.86
CA SER A 326 9.97 -26.87 13.80
C SER A 326 9.41 -25.44 14.07
N TYR A 327 8.80 -24.83 13.06
CA TYR A 327 8.17 -23.50 13.23
C TYR A 327 6.97 -23.53 14.19
N GLU A 328 6.28 -24.66 14.32
CA GLU A 328 5.21 -24.85 15.29
C GLU A 328 5.77 -24.78 16.72
N GLN A 329 6.93 -25.42 16.98
CA GLN A 329 7.61 -25.34 18.27
C GLN A 329 8.15 -23.95 18.58
N HIS A 330 8.67 -23.26 17.56
CA HIS A 330 9.08 -21.86 17.70
C HIS A 330 7.89 -20.95 18.03
N ALA A 331 6.74 -21.17 17.39
CA ALA A 331 5.52 -20.42 17.63
C ALA A 331 4.94 -20.69 19.02
N ASP A 332 4.93 -21.96 19.48
CA ASP A 332 4.55 -22.29 20.85
C ASP A 332 5.44 -21.57 21.88
N HIS A 333 6.76 -21.57 21.67
CA HIS A 333 7.69 -20.85 22.55
C HIS A 333 7.44 -19.33 22.56
N LEU A 334 7.08 -18.75 21.42
CA LEU A 334 6.74 -17.33 21.32
C LEU A 334 5.58 -16.97 22.24
N PHE A 335 4.48 -17.72 22.16
CA PHE A 335 3.27 -17.40 22.93
C PHE A 335 3.34 -17.85 24.38
N ARG A 336 4.06 -18.93 24.68
CA ARG A 336 4.22 -19.44 26.04
C ARG A 336 5.23 -18.66 26.87
N SER A 337 6.27 -18.11 26.27
CA SER A 337 7.41 -17.50 27.00
C SER A 337 7.68 -16.06 26.59
N ILE A 338 7.97 -15.79 25.31
CA ILE A 338 8.47 -14.49 24.86
C ILE A 338 7.45 -13.39 25.04
N LEU A 339 6.19 -13.59 24.60
CA LEU A 339 5.14 -12.58 24.74
C LEU A 339 4.74 -12.31 26.20
N PRO A 340 4.55 -13.33 27.08
CA PRO A 340 4.31 -13.06 28.49
C PRO A 340 5.43 -12.28 29.17
N GLU A 341 6.71 -12.57 28.86
CA GLU A 341 7.84 -11.80 29.35
C GLU A 341 7.84 -10.35 28.87
N ALA A 342 7.50 -10.12 27.59
CA ALA A 342 7.35 -8.79 27.02
C ALA A 342 6.19 -8.02 27.69
N HIS A 343 5.06 -8.66 27.93
CA HIS A 343 3.94 -8.07 28.70
C HIS A 343 4.35 -7.72 30.14
N ALA A 344 5.18 -8.55 30.78
CA ALA A 344 5.69 -8.25 32.11
C ALA A 344 6.59 -7.00 32.14
N ARG A 345 7.40 -6.77 31.08
CA ARG A 345 8.23 -5.57 30.93
C ARG A 345 7.41 -4.34 30.53
N MET A 346 6.44 -4.50 29.64
CA MET A 346 5.59 -3.44 29.09
C MET A 346 4.13 -3.66 29.51
N ARG A 347 3.76 -3.30 30.75
CA ARG A 347 2.42 -3.54 31.33
C ARG A 347 1.27 -2.89 30.53
N SER A 348 1.52 -1.88 29.73
CA SER A 348 0.54 -1.20 28.88
C SER A 348 0.46 -1.75 27.46
N LEU A 349 1.20 -2.84 27.15
CA LEU A 349 1.21 -3.42 25.81
C LEU A 349 -0.15 -4.07 25.51
N ALA A 350 -0.88 -3.49 24.57
CA ALA A 350 -2.11 -4.08 24.05
C ALA A 350 -1.81 -5.11 22.94
N PRO A 351 -2.69 -6.08 22.68
CA PRO A 351 -2.49 -7.01 21.57
C PRO A 351 -2.25 -6.31 20.21
N GLY A 352 -2.95 -5.22 19.95
CA GLY A 352 -2.79 -4.42 18.73
C GLY A 352 -1.44 -3.73 18.59
N ASP A 353 -0.69 -3.57 19.70
CA ASP A 353 0.66 -3.01 19.71
C ASP A 353 1.74 -4.03 19.33
N VAL A 354 1.36 -5.29 19.07
CA VAL A 354 2.27 -6.38 18.72
C VAL A 354 2.14 -6.71 17.23
N GLY A 355 3.28 -6.69 16.52
CA GLY A 355 3.41 -7.15 15.14
C GLY A 355 4.32 -8.37 15.06
N ILE A 356 3.83 -9.48 14.50
CA ILE A 356 4.64 -10.67 14.18
C ILE A 356 4.81 -10.71 12.67
N LEU A 357 6.06 -10.57 12.23
CA LEU A 357 6.43 -10.44 10.83
C LEU A 357 7.14 -11.69 10.33
N TYR A 358 6.72 -12.18 9.18
CA TYR A 358 7.24 -13.38 8.54
C TYR A 358 7.28 -13.23 7.02
N GLN A 359 7.92 -14.19 6.32
CA GLN A 359 8.08 -14.10 4.86
C GLN A 359 6.99 -14.82 4.06
N LYS A 360 6.48 -15.96 4.55
CA LYS A 360 5.55 -16.82 3.81
C LYS A 360 4.27 -17.07 4.60
N ALA A 361 3.13 -17.10 3.92
CA ALA A 361 1.83 -17.34 4.54
C ALA A 361 1.77 -18.68 5.32
N ALA A 362 2.45 -19.73 4.84
CA ALA A 362 2.52 -21.01 5.55
C ALA A 362 3.21 -20.90 6.92
N ILE A 363 4.21 -20.02 7.08
CA ILE A 363 4.80 -19.73 8.40
C ILE A 363 3.77 -19.00 9.27
N GLY A 364 2.99 -18.11 8.68
CA GLY A 364 1.88 -17.44 9.36
C GLY A 364 0.78 -18.40 9.84
N ASP A 365 0.60 -19.55 9.18
CA ASP A 365 -0.37 -20.57 9.63
C ASP A 365 0.07 -21.18 10.96
N ALA A 366 1.33 -21.62 11.08
CA ALA A 366 1.86 -22.15 12.33
C ALA A 366 1.78 -21.15 13.50
N ILE A 367 2.05 -19.85 13.22
CA ILE A 367 1.92 -18.79 14.22
C ILE A 367 0.46 -18.60 14.64
N ALA A 368 -0.48 -18.62 13.68
CA ALA A 368 -1.91 -18.42 13.97
C ALA A 368 -2.50 -19.59 14.77
N GLU A 369 -2.10 -20.83 14.48
CA GLU A 369 -2.48 -22.03 15.22
C GLU A 369 -1.99 -21.96 16.67
N ALA A 370 -0.71 -21.70 16.88
CA ALA A 370 -0.15 -21.54 18.23
C ALA A 370 -0.80 -20.37 19.00
N ALA A 371 -1.07 -19.24 18.33
CA ALA A 371 -1.80 -18.13 18.95
C ALA A 371 -3.18 -18.56 19.45
N GLN A 372 -3.91 -19.32 18.65
CA GLN A 372 -5.23 -19.84 19.02
C GLN A 372 -5.15 -20.79 20.21
N GLU A 373 -4.18 -21.70 20.24
CA GLU A 373 -3.95 -22.63 21.35
C GLU A 373 -3.67 -21.91 22.68
N HIS A 374 -2.94 -20.79 22.61
CA HIS A 374 -2.64 -19.95 23.76
C HIS A 374 -3.68 -18.84 24.05
N GLY A 375 -4.79 -18.81 23.32
CA GLY A 375 -5.90 -17.88 23.55
C GLY A 375 -5.64 -16.43 23.09
N TYR A 376 -4.66 -16.21 22.22
CA TYR A 376 -4.39 -14.88 21.66
C TYR A 376 -5.18 -14.65 20.36
N PRO A 377 -6.06 -13.65 20.30
CA PRO A 377 -6.73 -13.29 19.06
C PRO A 377 -5.72 -12.66 18.08
N VAL A 378 -5.79 -13.06 16.82
CA VAL A 378 -4.88 -12.57 15.78
C VAL A 378 -5.62 -11.91 14.63
N LEU A 379 -4.97 -10.95 13.99
CA LEU A 379 -5.36 -10.34 12.73
C LEU A 379 -4.32 -10.64 11.64
N ARG A 380 -4.70 -11.37 10.61
CA ARG A 380 -3.82 -11.66 9.47
C ARG A 380 -3.98 -10.65 8.34
N THR A 381 -2.87 -10.32 7.68
CA THR A 381 -2.83 -9.42 6.52
C THR A 381 -2.11 -10.03 5.31
N ASP A 382 -1.93 -11.34 5.30
CA ASP A 382 -1.35 -12.12 4.20
C ASP A 382 -2.43 -12.76 3.29
N GLY A 383 -2.00 -13.66 2.39
CA GLY A 383 -2.91 -14.38 1.48
C GLY A 383 -3.94 -15.27 2.18
N ASN A 384 -3.70 -15.65 3.46
CA ASN A 384 -4.62 -16.42 4.29
C ASN A 384 -5.46 -15.55 5.24
N ALA A 385 -5.44 -14.22 5.07
CA ALA A 385 -6.32 -13.31 5.78
C ALA A 385 -7.80 -13.67 5.58
N LEU A 386 -8.64 -13.31 6.54
CA LEU A 386 -10.08 -13.59 6.49
C LEU A 386 -10.71 -13.13 5.16
N TYR A 387 -10.31 -11.95 4.70
CA TYR A 387 -10.60 -11.43 3.36
C TYR A 387 -9.48 -10.47 2.90
N PRO A 388 -9.29 -10.28 1.57
CA PRO A 388 -8.28 -9.37 1.05
C PRO A 388 -8.60 -7.92 1.44
N ARG A 389 -7.64 -7.20 2.02
CA ARG A 389 -7.80 -5.79 2.40
C ARG A 389 -8.08 -4.86 1.22
N SER A 390 -7.76 -5.28 0.01
CA SER A 390 -8.11 -4.57 -1.22
C SER A 390 -9.60 -4.61 -1.54
N SER A 391 -10.38 -5.57 -1.00
CA SER A 391 -11.82 -5.67 -1.22
C SER A 391 -12.55 -4.45 -0.66
N ARG A 392 -13.21 -3.72 -1.55
CA ARG A 392 -14.00 -2.54 -1.19
C ARG A 392 -15.33 -2.93 -0.54
N VAL A 393 -15.93 -4.00 -1.03
CA VAL A 393 -17.20 -4.52 -0.52
C VAL A 393 -17.02 -5.08 0.88
N MET A 394 -16.01 -5.92 1.12
CA MET A 394 -15.79 -6.50 2.45
C MET A 394 -15.46 -5.45 3.51
N ARG A 395 -14.67 -4.43 3.20
CA ARG A 395 -14.39 -3.33 4.13
C ARG A 395 -15.64 -2.52 4.47
N TRP A 396 -16.49 -2.29 3.47
CA TRP A 396 -17.77 -1.63 3.70
C TRP A 396 -18.70 -2.49 4.56
N LEU A 397 -18.78 -3.79 4.30
CA LEU A 397 -19.56 -4.75 5.11
C LEU A 397 -19.03 -4.82 6.56
N GLU A 398 -17.73 -4.79 6.76
CA GLU A 398 -17.16 -4.71 8.11
C GLU A 398 -17.59 -3.43 8.84
N SER A 399 -17.56 -2.28 8.16
CA SER A 399 -18.07 -1.02 8.72
C SER A 399 -19.56 -1.08 9.05
N CYS A 400 -20.35 -1.79 8.23
CA CYS A 400 -21.75 -2.08 8.52
C CYS A 400 -21.92 -2.96 9.77
N ALA A 401 -21.07 -3.97 9.93
CA ALA A 401 -21.05 -4.81 11.13
C ALA A 401 -20.69 -4.00 12.40
N VAL A 402 -19.73 -3.08 12.33
CA VAL A 402 -19.41 -2.15 13.45
C VAL A 402 -20.64 -1.34 13.84
N TRP A 403 -21.38 -0.85 12.85
CA TRP A 403 -22.61 -0.11 13.14
C TRP A 403 -23.64 -0.99 13.85
N CYS A 404 -23.86 -2.22 13.38
CA CYS A 404 -24.79 -3.18 14.00
C CYS A 404 -24.39 -3.54 15.44
N CYS A 405 -23.10 -3.62 15.73
CA CYS A 405 -22.54 -4.05 17.02
C CYS A 405 -22.36 -2.91 18.05
N GLY A 406 -22.94 -1.73 17.83
CA GLY A 406 -22.90 -0.63 18.79
C GLY A 406 -22.68 0.74 18.16
N GLY A 407 -22.17 0.82 16.94
CA GLY A 407 -21.94 2.08 16.22
C GLY A 407 -23.20 2.92 16.06
N TRP A 408 -24.37 2.29 16.00
CA TRP A 408 -25.67 2.96 15.94
C TRP A 408 -25.97 3.77 17.22
N GLN A 409 -25.44 3.36 18.37
CA GLN A 409 -25.59 4.09 19.66
C GLN A 409 -24.53 5.17 19.80
N THR A 410 -23.27 4.84 19.46
CA THR A 410 -22.13 5.74 19.64
C THR A 410 -22.00 6.79 18.53
N GLY A 411 -22.68 6.57 17.39
CA GLY A 411 -22.53 7.39 16.19
C GLY A 411 -21.21 7.19 15.45
N THR A 412 -20.50 6.08 15.72
CA THR A 412 -19.23 5.73 15.05
C THR A 412 -19.27 4.28 14.57
N PRO A 413 -19.34 4.04 13.24
CA PRO A 413 -19.51 5.06 12.20
C PRO A 413 -20.94 5.64 12.15
N ARG A 414 -21.09 6.88 11.66
CA ARG A 414 -22.42 7.44 11.39
C ARG A 414 -23.06 6.73 10.18
N PHE A 415 -24.38 6.53 10.22
CA PHE A 415 -25.09 5.92 9.08
C PHE A 415 -24.91 6.70 7.77
N SER A 416 -24.89 8.03 7.83
CA SER A 416 -24.62 8.87 6.65
C SER A 416 -23.26 8.58 6.00
N ARG A 417 -22.25 8.25 6.80
CA ARG A 417 -20.94 7.83 6.30
C ARG A 417 -21.05 6.46 5.62
N LEU A 418 -21.67 5.47 6.27
CA LEU A 418 -21.85 4.12 5.71
C LEU A 418 -22.62 4.14 4.38
N SER A 419 -23.74 4.88 4.35
CA SER A 419 -24.54 5.01 3.12
C SER A 419 -23.77 5.73 2.02
N GLY A 420 -23.01 6.79 2.36
CA GLY A 420 -22.17 7.50 1.39
C GLY A 420 -21.01 6.65 0.85
N GLU A 421 -20.41 5.79 1.67
CA GLU A 421 -19.39 4.82 1.24
C GLU A 421 -20.02 3.75 0.35
N GLY A 422 -21.20 3.20 0.71
CA GLY A 422 -21.92 2.25 -0.11
C GLY A 422 -22.31 2.82 -1.49
N LEU A 423 -22.80 4.06 -1.54
CA LEU A 423 -23.08 4.76 -2.80
C LEU A 423 -21.83 4.88 -3.69
N ARG A 424 -20.65 5.11 -3.11
CA ARG A 424 -19.38 5.13 -3.87
C ARG A 424 -18.94 3.75 -4.34
N VAL A 425 -19.10 2.72 -3.49
CA VAL A 425 -18.75 1.34 -3.84
C VAL A 425 -19.63 0.82 -4.97
N PHE A 426 -20.95 1.08 -4.92
CA PHE A 426 -21.93 0.59 -5.86
C PHE A 426 -22.44 1.66 -6.86
N ALA A 427 -21.61 2.64 -7.18
CA ALA A 427 -22.00 3.80 -7.99
C ALA A 427 -22.62 3.43 -9.35
N GLU A 428 -22.09 2.39 -10.03
CA GLU A 428 -22.65 1.91 -11.32
C GLU A 428 -24.08 1.34 -11.15
N ALA A 429 -24.34 0.60 -10.06
CA ALA A 429 -25.62 -0.06 -9.85
C ALA A 429 -26.70 0.88 -9.34
N VAL A 430 -26.34 1.78 -8.42
CA VAL A 430 -27.28 2.72 -7.82
C VAL A 430 -27.65 3.83 -8.81
N GLY A 431 -26.72 4.24 -9.67
CA GLY A 431 -26.98 5.24 -10.72
C GLY A 431 -27.33 6.62 -10.18
N PRO A 432 -28.26 7.34 -10.85
CA PRO A 432 -28.61 8.71 -10.49
C PRO A 432 -29.27 8.84 -9.12
N SER A 433 -29.26 10.07 -8.59
CA SER A 433 -29.68 10.41 -7.21
C SER A 433 -31.10 9.95 -6.81
N GLU A 434 -31.96 9.70 -7.77
CA GLU A 434 -33.31 9.18 -7.53
C GLU A 434 -33.35 7.82 -6.84
N ASN A 435 -32.34 6.99 -7.07
CA ASN A 435 -32.19 5.67 -6.47
C ASN A 435 -31.50 5.68 -5.09
N TRP A 436 -30.89 6.78 -4.71
CA TRP A 436 -30.12 6.87 -3.45
C TRP A 436 -30.99 6.64 -2.22
N THR A 437 -32.19 7.20 -2.22
CA THR A 437 -33.15 7.04 -1.12
C THR A 437 -33.60 5.59 -0.96
N ALA A 438 -33.82 4.87 -2.07
CA ALA A 438 -34.16 3.45 -2.03
C ALA A 438 -33.03 2.61 -1.45
N PHE A 439 -31.80 2.81 -1.94
CA PHE A 439 -30.60 2.16 -1.38
C PHE A 439 -30.44 2.43 0.11
N GLN A 440 -30.50 3.70 0.53
CA GLN A 440 -30.35 4.08 1.94
C GLN A 440 -31.43 3.46 2.82
N ARG A 441 -32.67 3.39 2.33
CA ARG A 441 -33.79 2.77 3.05
C ARG A 441 -33.56 1.27 3.25
N SER A 442 -33.24 0.55 2.18
CA SER A 442 -32.95 -0.90 2.24
C SER A 442 -31.77 -1.21 3.15
N LEU A 443 -30.69 -0.44 3.05
CA LEU A 443 -29.53 -0.57 3.92
C LEU A 443 -29.91 -0.32 5.39
N MET A 444 -30.61 0.78 5.69
CA MET A 444 -31.02 1.11 7.06
C MET A 444 -31.92 0.03 7.64
N GLN A 445 -32.90 -0.43 6.88
CA GLN A 445 -33.80 -1.49 7.33
C GLN A 445 -33.03 -2.75 7.69
N PHE A 446 -32.18 -3.24 6.80
CA PHE A 446 -31.38 -4.44 7.04
C PHE A 446 -30.49 -4.29 8.28
N LEU A 447 -29.70 -3.21 8.37
CA LEU A 447 -28.81 -2.98 9.49
C LEU A 447 -29.56 -2.84 10.81
N TRP A 448 -30.76 -2.22 10.78
CA TRP A 448 -31.60 -2.07 11.97
C TRP A 448 -32.15 -3.39 12.49
N GLU A 449 -32.55 -4.29 11.60
CA GLU A 449 -33.08 -5.62 11.93
C GLU A 449 -31.98 -6.59 12.43
N THR A 450 -30.74 -6.37 12.03
CA THR A 450 -29.61 -7.28 12.31
C THR A 450 -28.65 -6.77 13.38
N ARG A 451 -29.09 -5.91 14.30
CA ARG A 451 -28.29 -5.33 15.41
C ARG A 451 -28.10 -6.33 16.55
N ASP A 452 -27.36 -7.38 16.30
CA ASP A 452 -27.01 -8.38 17.28
C ASP A 452 -25.56 -8.83 17.10
N SER A 453 -24.71 -8.51 18.07
CA SER A 453 -23.29 -8.88 18.03
C SER A 453 -23.04 -10.38 18.14
N ALA A 454 -24.00 -11.15 18.65
CA ALA A 454 -23.90 -12.61 18.76
C ALA A 454 -24.32 -13.34 17.48
N LEU A 455 -24.92 -12.62 16.51
CA LEU A 455 -25.34 -13.19 15.24
C LEU A 455 -24.16 -13.83 14.50
N SER A 456 -24.36 -15.00 13.89
CA SER A 456 -23.33 -15.64 13.06
C SER A 456 -23.01 -14.77 11.85
N VAL A 457 -21.72 -14.48 11.61
CA VAL A 457 -21.24 -13.77 10.42
C VAL A 457 -21.68 -14.46 9.14
N ASN A 458 -21.63 -15.79 9.07
CA ASN A 458 -22.05 -16.53 7.88
C ASN A 458 -23.53 -16.29 7.57
N THR A 459 -24.39 -16.30 8.59
CA THR A 459 -25.82 -16.02 8.44
C THR A 459 -26.04 -14.57 8.01
N TRP A 460 -25.41 -13.61 8.70
CA TRP A 460 -25.53 -12.18 8.38
C TRP A 460 -25.04 -11.84 6.96
N LEU A 461 -23.90 -12.41 6.54
CA LEU A 461 -23.38 -12.22 5.17
C LEU A 461 -24.32 -12.80 4.11
N ARG A 462 -24.86 -14.01 4.34
CA ARG A 462 -25.84 -14.60 3.44
C ARG A 462 -27.06 -13.69 3.27
N ASP A 463 -27.57 -13.18 4.39
CA ASP A 463 -28.80 -12.41 4.40
C ASP A 463 -28.62 -11.02 3.76
N ILE A 464 -27.50 -10.31 4.01
CA ILE A 464 -27.21 -9.02 3.34
C ILE A 464 -26.89 -9.20 1.86
N ARG A 465 -26.25 -10.30 1.47
CA ARG A 465 -26.03 -10.63 0.06
C ARG A 465 -27.37 -10.76 -0.68
N LEU A 466 -28.27 -11.56 -0.16
CA LEU A 466 -29.61 -11.78 -0.74
C LEU A 466 -30.44 -10.50 -0.76
N ALA A 467 -30.38 -9.70 0.32
CA ALA A 467 -31.21 -8.51 0.45
C ALA A 467 -30.73 -7.32 -0.41
N LEU A 468 -29.42 -7.21 -0.66
CA LEU A 468 -28.86 -5.98 -1.23
C LEU A 468 -27.61 -6.19 -2.10
N VAL A 469 -26.61 -6.93 -1.63
CA VAL A 469 -25.25 -6.88 -2.19
C VAL A 469 -25.13 -7.61 -3.52
N ASP A 470 -25.70 -8.80 -3.65
CA ASP A 470 -25.57 -9.62 -4.87
C ASP A 470 -26.23 -8.96 -6.08
N ASP A 471 -27.38 -8.30 -5.90
CA ASP A 471 -28.02 -7.51 -6.96
C ASP A 471 -27.17 -6.30 -7.37
N LEU A 472 -26.61 -5.57 -6.38
CA LEU A 472 -25.75 -4.42 -6.66
C LEU A 472 -24.44 -4.83 -7.37
N ILE A 473 -23.79 -5.92 -6.94
CA ILE A 473 -22.57 -6.41 -7.60
C ILE A 473 -22.87 -6.87 -9.03
N SER A 474 -23.99 -7.57 -9.24
CA SER A 474 -24.37 -8.05 -10.58
C SER A 474 -24.52 -6.92 -11.61
N ARG A 475 -24.91 -5.72 -11.15
CA ARG A 475 -25.05 -4.52 -11.95
C ARG A 475 -23.78 -3.64 -11.99
N CYS A 476 -22.77 -3.94 -11.19
CA CYS A 476 -21.48 -3.24 -11.14
C CYS A 476 -20.39 -4.07 -11.78
N ARG A 477 -20.05 -3.83 -13.04
CA ARG A 477 -18.98 -4.55 -13.73
C ARG A 477 -17.62 -4.41 -13.04
N ALA A 478 -17.34 -3.23 -12.48
CA ALA A 478 -16.11 -2.97 -11.70
C ALA A 478 -16.01 -3.76 -10.39
N LEU A 479 -17.06 -4.45 -9.97
CA LEU A 479 -17.13 -5.26 -8.75
C LEU A 479 -17.23 -6.77 -9.05
N SER A 480 -17.10 -7.22 -10.30
CA SER A 480 -17.21 -8.64 -10.65
C SER A 480 -16.26 -9.54 -9.85
N ASP A 481 -15.04 -9.06 -9.53
CA ASP A 481 -14.06 -9.79 -8.74
C ASP A 481 -14.44 -9.88 -7.24
N GLU A 482 -15.34 -9.02 -6.75
CA GLU A 482 -15.77 -9.01 -5.35
C GLU A 482 -16.73 -10.18 -5.04
N GLN A 483 -17.38 -10.75 -6.06
CA GLN A 483 -18.21 -11.95 -5.91
C GLN A 483 -17.37 -13.14 -5.39
N ASP A 484 -16.20 -13.37 -6.01
CA ASP A 484 -15.27 -14.43 -5.59
C ASP A 484 -14.77 -14.23 -4.15
N VAL A 485 -14.57 -12.96 -3.75
CA VAL A 485 -14.16 -12.61 -2.38
C VAL A 485 -15.26 -12.93 -1.38
N LEU A 486 -16.52 -12.58 -1.70
CA LEU A 486 -17.66 -12.89 -0.86
C LEU A 486 -17.89 -14.39 -0.74
N ASP A 487 -17.77 -15.13 -1.85
CA ASP A 487 -17.92 -16.58 -1.85
C ASP A 487 -16.82 -17.26 -1.02
N THR A 488 -15.57 -16.78 -1.12
CA THR A 488 -14.46 -17.23 -0.27
C THR A 488 -14.75 -16.96 1.20
N MET A 489 -15.25 -15.76 1.54
CA MET A 489 -15.59 -15.41 2.91
C MET A 489 -16.72 -16.28 3.46
N MET A 490 -17.75 -16.58 2.64
CA MET A 490 -18.81 -17.51 2.99
C MET A 490 -18.28 -18.92 3.28
N GLN A 491 -17.35 -19.42 2.46
CA GLN A 491 -16.69 -20.74 2.70
C GLN A 491 -15.88 -20.73 3.98
N ARG A 492 -15.09 -19.69 4.26
CA ARG A 492 -14.27 -19.57 5.46
C ARG A 492 -15.08 -19.53 6.75
N THR A 493 -16.26 -18.89 6.72
CA THR A 493 -17.16 -18.77 7.87
C THR A 493 -18.19 -19.90 7.97
N ALA A 494 -18.25 -20.82 6.99
CA ALA A 494 -19.10 -21.98 7.01
C ALA A 494 -18.72 -22.97 8.13
N ARG A 495 -19.59 -23.95 8.44
CA ARG A 495 -19.47 -24.90 9.58
C ARG A 495 -18.12 -25.60 9.69
N HIS A 496 -17.42 -25.85 8.59
CA HIS A 496 -16.12 -26.52 8.55
C HIS A 496 -14.99 -25.60 8.06
N GLY A 497 -15.25 -24.30 7.97
CA GLY A 497 -14.24 -23.32 7.57
C GLY A 497 -13.35 -22.86 8.72
N PRO A 498 -12.21 -22.25 8.43
CA PRO A 498 -11.25 -21.81 9.44
C PRO A 498 -11.78 -20.70 10.37
N ALA A 499 -12.87 -20.04 10.01
CA ALA A 499 -13.56 -19.02 10.82
C ALA A 499 -14.99 -19.47 11.18
N ALA A 500 -15.23 -20.79 11.29
CA ALA A 500 -16.51 -21.33 11.71
C ALA A 500 -16.92 -20.79 13.08
N GLY A 501 -18.19 -20.43 13.23
CA GLY A 501 -18.72 -19.90 14.50
C GLY A 501 -18.37 -18.44 14.79
N MET A 502 -17.68 -17.73 13.90
CA MET A 502 -17.39 -16.30 14.05
C MET A 502 -18.70 -15.51 14.18
N THR A 503 -18.76 -14.67 15.22
CA THR A 503 -19.91 -13.77 15.46
C THR A 503 -19.75 -12.44 14.76
N LEU A 504 -20.85 -11.72 14.56
CA LEU A 504 -20.82 -10.37 13.99
C LEU A 504 -19.97 -9.41 14.83
N GLY A 505 -19.99 -9.56 16.17
CA GLY A 505 -19.12 -8.81 17.07
C GLY A 505 -17.63 -9.07 16.84
N GLN A 506 -17.25 -10.30 16.55
CA GLN A 506 -15.87 -10.66 16.23
C GLN A 506 -15.43 -10.17 14.84
N PHE A 507 -16.36 -10.08 13.89
CA PHE A 507 -16.10 -9.55 12.56
C PHE A 507 -16.07 -8.02 12.58
N SER A 508 -16.87 -7.38 13.41
CA SER A 508 -16.92 -5.93 13.56
C SER A 508 -15.56 -5.40 14.06
N GLY A 509 -14.97 -4.46 13.31
CA GLY A 509 -13.64 -3.94 13.64
C GLY A 509 -12.49 -4.96 13.49
N HIS A 510 -12.72 -6.11 12.83
CA HIS A 510 -11.68 -7.10 12.56
C HIS A 510 -10.47 -6.46 11.89
N GLY A 511 -10.70 -5.46 11.08
CA GLY A 511 -9.69 -4.72 10.37
C GLY A 511 -8.94 -3.66 11.15
N GLU A 512 -9.44 -3.19 12.26
CA GLU A 512 -8.78 -2.18 13.09
C GLU A 512 -7.68 -2.78 13.98
N GLY A 513 -7.81 -4.06 14.33
CA GLY A 513 -6.76 -4.86 14.97
C GLY A 513 -6.28 -4.40 16.35
N ASN A 514 -6.96 -3.45 17.01
CA ASN A 514 -6.52 -2.88 18.28
C ASN A 514 -6.51 -3.88 19.44
N ASP A 515 -7.35 -4.90 19.37
CA ASP A 515 -7.51 -5.97 20.36
C ASP A 515 -6.86 -7.29 19.92
N ARG A 516 -6.07 -7.29 18.84
CA ARG A 516 -5.53 -8.51 18.20
C ARG A 516 -4.07 -8.35 17.86
N ILE A 517 -3.29 -9.42 18.01
CA ILE A 517 -1.91 -9.48 17.53
C ILE A 517 -1.89 -9.44 16.00
N ASN A 518 -1.08 -8.55 15.44
CA ASN A 518 -0.99 -8.37 13.99
C ASN A 518 -0.01 -9.39 13.38
N LEU A 519 -0.52 -10.31 12.58
CA LEU A 519 0.27 -11.24 11.77
C LEU A 519 0.41 -10.68 10.35
N SER A 520 1.63 -10.38 9.94
CA SER A 520 1.89 -9.71 8.66
C SER A 520 3.09 -10.29 7.94
N THR A 521 3.04 -10.36 6.62
CA THR A 521 4.29 -10.56 5.89
C THR A 521 5.18 -9.33 6.03
N LEU A 522 6.50 -9.51 5.88
CA LEU A 522 7.45 -8.41 5.87
C LEU A 522 7.09 -7.33 4.84
N HIS A 523 6.56 -7.72 3.66
CA HIS A 523 6.08 -6.80 2.64
C HIS A 523 4.85 -6.01 3.10
N SER A 524 3.87 -6.68 3.70
CA SER A 524 2.64 -6.04 4.17
C SER A 524 2.84 -5.19 5.43
N ALA A 525 3.98 -5.32 6.10
CA ALA A 525 4.38 -4.51 7.25
C ALA A 525 4.85 -3.10 6.86
N LYS A 526 5.14 -2.85 5.57
CA LYS A 526 5.53 -1.51 5.11
C LYS A 526 4.40 -0.51 5.35
N GLY A 527 4.75 0.67 5.87
CA GLY A 527 3.77 1.69 6.27
C GLY A 527 3.20 1.52 7.69
N ARG A 528 3.38 0.35 8.32
CA ARG A 528 2.91 0.06 9.67
C ARG A 528 4.01 0.19 10.71
N GLU A 529 3.63 0.20 11.99
CA GLU A 529 4.58 0.27 13.11
C GLU A 529 3.90 -0.24 14.39
N TRP A 530 4.67 -0.89 15.27
CA TRP A 530 4.18 -1.46 16.53
C TRP A 530 5.14 -1.16 17.68
N GLU A 531 4.62 -1.19 18.90
CA GLU A 531 5.45 -1.03 20.10
C GLU A 531 6.44 -2.21 20.24
N LEU A 532 5.96 -3.43 19.93
CA LEU A 532 6.74 -4.66 19.89
C LEU A 532 6.64 -5.32 18.51
N VAL A 533 7.78 -5.69 17.94
CA VAL A 533 7.87 -6.47 16.71
C VAL A 533 8.62 -7.78 16.95
N VAL A 534 8.04 -8.87 16.50
CA VAL A 534 8.71 -10.17 16.37
C VAL A 534 8.95 -10.43 14.89
N MET A 535 10.20 -10.52 14.47
CA MET A 535 10.57 -11.02 13.15
C MET A 535 10.80 -12.52 13.26
N PHE A 536 9.87 -13.32 12.76
CA PHE A 536 9.81 -14.77 12.94
C PHE A 536 10.38 -15.51 11.72
N ALA A 537 11.09 -16.60 11.97
CA ALA A 537 11.75 -17.44 10.95
C ALA A 537 12.74 -16.66 10.08
N MET A 538 13.63 -15.90 10.73
CA MET A 538 14.69 -15.16 10.06
C MET A 538 15.87 -16.09 9.72
N ASP A 539 15.62 -17.06 8.82
CA ASP A 539 16.50 -18.17 8.49
C ASP A 539 17.08 -18.04 7.09
N TYR A 540 18.27 -18.61 6.89
CA TYR A 540 18.82 -18.75 5.54
C TYR A 540 17.97 -19.73 4.71
N GLY A 541 17.53 -19.29 3.53
CA GLY A 541 16.54 -20.00 2.70
C GLY A 541 15.09 -19.52 2.88
N VAL A 542 14.86 -18.66 3.89
CA VAL A 542 13.64 -17.87 4.05
C VAL A 542 13.94 -16.41 3.71
N ILE A 543 14.96 -15.82 4.32
CA ILE A 543 15.43 -14.46 4.06
C ILE A 543 16.96 -14.36 4.27
N PRO A 544 17.77 -14.26 3.19
CA PRO A 544 17.42 -14.41 1.77
C PRO A 544 17.10 -15.86 1.39
N TRP A 545 16.44 -16.05 0.25
CA TRP A 545 16.28 -17.38 -0.35
C TRP A 545 17.64 -17.95 -0.76
N ARG A 546 17.72 -19.29 -0.83
CA ARG A 546 18.95 -19.96 -1.26
C ARG A 546 19.21 -19.72 -2.76
N ASN A 547 20.48 -19.58 -3.11
CA ASN A 547 20.95 -19.54 -4.51
C ASN A 547 20.29 -18.43 -5.36
N VAL A 548 20.04 -17.26 -4.78
CA VAL A 548 19.49 -16.11 -5.50
C VAL A 548 20.60 -15.17 -5.99
N ALA A 549 20.29 -14.41 -7.04
CA ALA A 549 21.20 -13.42 -7.58
C ALA A 549 21.52 -12.28 -6.58
N PRO A 550 22.69 -11.62 -6.69
CA PRO A 550 23.09 -10.54 -5.77
C PRO A 550 22.03 -9.42 -5.63
N LYS A 551 21.33 -9.09 -6.69
CA LYS A 551 20.23 -8.11 -6.67
C LYS A 551 19.10 -8.55 -5.73
N GLN A 552 18.74 -9.84 -5.75
CA GLN A 552 17.69 -10.40 -4.89
C GLN A 552 18.13 -10.51 -3.42
N VAL A 553 19.46 -10.72 -3.18
CA VAL A 553 20.01 -10.63 -1.82
C VAL A 553 19.87 -9.21 -1.29
N LEU A 554 20.15 -8.18 -2.10
CA LEU A 554 19.97 -6.78 -1.71
C LEU A 554 18.50 -6.44 -1.42
N GLU A 555 17.56 -6.91 -2.25
CA GLU A 555 16.11 -6.75 -1.99
C GLU A 555 15.68 -7.44 -0.69
N SER A 556 16.20 -8.65 -0.43
CA SER A 556 15.94 -9.38 0.82
C SER A 556 16.51 -8.62 2.03
N ARG A 557 17.68 -7.99 1.89
CA ARG A 557 18.26 -7.17 2.96
C ARG A 557 17.43 -5.92 3.24
N ARG A 558 16.94 -5.24 2.21
CA ARG A 558 15.99 -4.12 2.37
C ARG A 558 14.70 -4.56 3.05
N LEU A 559 14.19 -5.73 2.68
CA LEU A 559 12.99 -6.30 3.30
C LEU A 559 13.21 -6.61 4.79
N PHE A 560 14.37 -7.18 5.13
CA PHE A 560 14.78 -7.40 6.53
C PHE A 560 14.89 -6.06 7.28
N TYR A 561 15.53 -5.05 6.69
CA TYR A 561 15.64 -3.71 7.23
C TYR A 561 14.28 -3.02 7.44
N VAL A 562 13.35 -3.18 6.49
CA VAL A 562 11.98 -2.69 6.64
C VAL A 562 11.32 -3.31 7.86
N GLY A 563 11.35 -4.65 8.01
CA GLY A 563 10.80 -5.32 9.19
C GLY A 563 11.46 -4.85 10.49
N PHE A 564 12.79 -4.75 10.51
CA PHE A 564 13.58 -4.31 11.64
C PHE A 564 13.17 -2.92 12.17
N THR A 565 12.88 -1.99 11.26
CA THR A 565 12.52 -0.60 11.56
C THR A 565 11.01 -0.39 11.81
N ARG A 566 10.23 -1.46 11.97
CA ARG A 566 8.80 -1.37 12.36
C ARG A 566 8.64 -1.32 13.87
N ALA A 567 9.63 -1.73 14.64
CA ALA A 567 9.60 -1.75 16.09
C ALA A 567 9.83 -0.35 16.68
N LYS A 568 8.94 0.06 17.59
CA LYS A 568 9.15 1.27 18.37
C LYS A 568 10.04 0.97 19.59
N LYS A 569 9.62 0.06 20.49
CA LYS A 569 10.26 -0.17 21.78
C LYS A 569 11.02 -1.49 21.88
N GLU A 570 10.41 -2.60 21.41
CA GLU A 570 11.06 -3.92 21.48
C GLU A 570 11.07 -4.60 20.12
N LEU A 571 12.22 -5.15 19.77
CA LEU A 571 12.45 -5.97 18.58
C LEU A 571 12.96 -7.36 19.00
N HIS A 572 12.27 -8.39 18.55
CA HIS A 572 12.65 -9.78 18.76
C HIS A 572 12.97 -10.41 17.40
N LEU A 573 14.16 -10.96 17.24
CA LEU A 573 14.58 -11.74 16.08
C LEU A 573 14.53 -13.22 16.44
N MET A 574 13.60 -13.98 15.87
CA MET A 574 13.49 -15.43 16.04
C MET A 574 14.00 -16.14 14.80
N TYR A 575 14.90 -17.08 14.99
CA TYR A 575 15.57 -17.79 13.90
C TYR A 575 16.02 -19.18 14.32
N SER A 576 16.22 -20.06 13.32
CA SER A 576 16.80 -21.39 13.54
C SER A 576 18.26 -21.27 13.97
N ALA A 577 18.63 -21.92 15.08
CA ALA A 577 20.01 -21.99 15.56
C ALA A 577 20.95 -22.70 14.57
N ASP A 578 20.41 -23.59 13.74
CA ASP A 578 21.20 -24.39 12.80
C ASP A 578 21.44 -23.65 11.46
N GLU A 579 20.52 -22.79 11.05
CA GLU A 579 20.58 -22.07 9.78
C GLU A 579 20.13 -20.58 9.91
N PRO A 580 20.82 -19.78 10.72
CA PRO A 580 20.45 -18.37 10.88
C PRO A 580 20.62 -17.59 9.55
N SER A 581 19.78 -16.60 9.34
CA SER A 581 19.98 -15.65 8.24
C SER A 581 21.36 -14.96 8.39
N PRO A 582 22.12 -14.76 7.31
CA PRO A 582 23.36 -13.99 7.37
C PRO A 582 23.13 -12.56 7.86
N PHE A 583 21.94 -12.00 7.66
CA PHE A 583 21.58 -10.67 8.16
C PHE A 583 21.45 -10.64 9.69
N VAL A 584 20.87 -11.70 10.27
CA VAL A 584 20.79 -11.88 11.73
C VAL A 584 22.18 -12.05 12.33
N THR A 585 23.00 -12.92 11.72
CA THR A 585 24.38 -13.15 12.17
C THR A 585 25.22 -11.86 12.17
N GLU A 586 25.06 -11.04 11.15
CA GLU A 586 25.76 -9.74 11.09
C GLU A 586 25.29 -8.79 12.20
N VAL A 587 23.97 -8.70 12.44
CA VAL A 587 23.41 -7.89 13.54
C VAL A 587 23.95 -8.39 14.89
N GLU A 588 23.92 -9.69 15.14
CA GLU A 588 24.39 -10.32 16.39
C GLU A 588 25.87 -9.99 16.65
N GLN A 589 26.74 -10.20 15.63
CA GLN A 589 28.18 -9.94 15.74
C GLN A 589 28.48 -8.44 16.03
N ARG A 590 27.75 -7.53 15.38
CA ARG A 590 27.96 -6.09 15.60
C ARG A 590 27.41 -5.62 16.96
N LEU A 591 26.28 -6.18 17.41
CA LEU A 591 25.76 -5.92 18.76
C LEU A 591 26.73 -6.44 19.86
N ALA A 592 27.38 -7.59 19.65
CA ALA A 592 28.35 -8.13 20.58
C ALA A 592 29.66 -7.29 20.64
N ARG A 593 30.09 -6.66 19.54
CA ARG A 593 31.28 -5.79 19.49
C ARG A 593 31.02 -4.39 20.07
N GLY A 594 29.78 -3.94 20.14
CA GLY A 594 29.41 -2.64 20.70
C GLY A 594 29.13 -2.68 22.21
N ARG A 595 29.25 -3.87 22.82
CA ARG A 595 29.26 -4.05 24.27
C ARG A 595 30.72 -4.03 24.78
#